data_7371d56774c161222ffa2f2ff480fe88
#
_entry.id   7371d56774c161222ffa2f2ff480fe88
#
_cell.length_a   1.000
_cell.length_b   1.000
_cell.length_c   1.000
_cell.angle_alpha   90.00
_cell.angle_beta   90.00
_cell.angle_gamma   90.00
#
_symmetry.space_group_name_H-M   'P 1'
#
loop_
_entity.id
_entity.type
_entity.pdbx_description
1 polymer ?
#
loop_
_entity_poly.entity_id
_entity_poly.type
_entity_poly.pdbx_seq_one_letter_code
_entity_poly.pdbx_strand_id
1 'polypeptide(L)'
;ILPLGFDHILFVLSLFLLSPKLKPVLWQSLAFTIAHSVTLGLAMYHVIKPTQKIVEPVIALSIMYVALENIFSPRLRASRIGVVFCFGLVHGMGFASALSSLGLPSNSYLTSLVMFNVGVELGQLTVILTAWFLLAKWFGNKPYYHKYIVIPLSALIAAIALYWAIQRIF
;
A
#
# COMPACT_ATOMS: atom_id res chain seq x y z
N ILE A 1 13.21 0.27 9.04
CA ILE A 1 12.25 -0.16 8.00
C ILE A 1 11.07 -0.96 8.58
N LEU A 2 11.21 -1.56 9.74
CA LEU A 2 10.15 -2.26 10.48
C LEU A 2 9.63 -1.35 11.58
N PRO A 3 8.64 -0.60 11.59
CA PRO A 3 7.22 -0.87 11.41
C PRO A 3 6.61 -0.26 10.15
N LEU A 4 7.24 0.70 9.52
CA LEU A 4 6.70 1.41 8.35
C LEU A 4 6.53 0.52 7.10
N GLY A 5 7.27 -0.60 6.99
CA GLY A 5 7.16 -1.53 5.88
C GLY A 5 5.90 -2.41 5.91
N PHE A 6 5.34 -2.70 7.08
CA PHE A 6 4.13 -3.52 7.21
C PHE A 6 2.90 -2.84 6.63
N ASP A 7 2.80 -1.52 6.69
CA ASP A 7 1.72 -0.75 6.06
C ASP A 7 1.61 -1.07 4.57
N HIS A 8 2.75 -1.05 3.85
CA HIS A 8 2.79 -1.35 2.42
C HIS A 8 2.48 -2.81 2.13
N ILE A 9 2.98 -3.74 2.94
CA ILE A 9 2.71 -5.17 2.77
C ILE A 9 1.22 -5.44 2.92
N LEU A 10 0.58 -4.94 3.98
CA LEU A 10 -0.86 -5.14 4.22
C LEU A 10 -1.71 -4.42 3.16
N PHE A 11 -1.29 -3.23 2.73
CA PHE A 11 -1.98 -2.50 1.67
C PHE A 11 -1.96 -3.29 0.36
N VAL A 12 -0.78 -3.72 -0.10
CA VAL A 12 -0.62 -4.50 -1.34
C VAL A 12 -1.32 -5.86 -1.26
N LEU A 13 -1.25 -6.52 -0.11
CA LEU A 13 -2.00 -7.76 0.13
C LEU A 13 -3.52 -7.52 0.02
N SER A 14 -4.03 -6.40 0.56
CA SER A 14 -5.43 -6.03 0.41
C SER A 14 -5.81 -5.76 -1.05
N LEU A 15 -4.93 -5.14 -1.84
CA LEU A 15 -5.17 -4.96 -3.28
C LEU A 15 -5.27 -6.30 -4.00
N PHE A 16 -4.40 -7.25 -3.65
CA PHE A 16 -4.33 -8.57 -4.25
C PHE A 16 -5.58 -9.42 -3.92
N LEU A 17 -6.05 -9.42 -2.69
CA LEU A 17 -7.11 -10.31 -2.22
C LEU A 17 -8.39 -10.24 -3.06
N LEU A 18 -8.77 -9.05 -3.54
CA LEU A 18 -10.01 -8.89 -4.31
C LEU A 18 -9.94 -9.50 -5.70
N SER A 19 -8.75 -9.61 -6.30
CA SER A 19 -8.61 -10.14 -7.65
C SER A 19 -7.52 -11.20 -7.73
N PRO A 20 -7.87 -12.45 -8.04
CA PRO A 20 -6.88 -13.51 -8.26
C PRO A 20 -6.08 -13.32 -9.55
N LYS A 21 -6.42 -12.32 -10.39
CA LYS A 21 -5.74 -12.02 -11.66
C LYS A 21 -4.61 -11.03 -11.42
N LEU A 22 -3.40 -11.36 -11.86
CA LEU A 22 -2.21 -10.53 -11.67
C LEU A 22 -2.32 -9.15 -12.36
N LYS A 23 -2.83 -9.11 -13.61
CA LYS A 23 -2.84 -7.88 -14.41
C LYS A 23 -3.54 -6.69 -13.72
N PRO A 24 -4.76 -6.81 -13.15
CA PRO A 24 -5.40 -5.70 -12.44
C PRO A 24 -4.64 -5.27 -11.19
N VAL A 25 -4.03 -6.21 -10.48
CA VAL A 25 -3.26 -5.91 -9.25
C VAL A 25 -1.99 -5.16 -9.59
N LEU A 26 -1.27 -5.57 -10.63
CA LEU A 26 -0.06 -4.90 -11.10
C LEU A 26 -0.34 -3.46 -11.55
N TRP A 27 -1.46 -3.19 -12.24
CA TRP A 27 -1.83 -1.82 -12.60
C TRP A 27 -2.13 -0.95 -11.38
N GLN A 28 -2.78 -1.51 -10.35
CA GLN A 28 -3.02 -0.81 -9.09
C GLN A 28 -1.71 -0.55 -8.34
N SER A 29 -0.81 -1.55 -8.26
CA SER A 29 0.52 -1.42 -7.67
C SER A 29 1.33 -0.33 -8.37
N LEU A 30 1.37 -0.34 -9.69
CA LEU A 30 2.09 0.68 -10.47
C LEU A 30 1.51 2.09 -10.26
N ALA A 31 0.18 2.23 -10.27
CA ALA A 31 -0.47 3.51 -10.00
C ALA A 31 -0.13 4.05 -8.61
N PHE A 32 -0.11 3.16 -7.61
CA PHE A 32 0.33 3.48 -6.26
C PHE A 32 1.78 3.93 -6.22
N THR A 33 2.71 3.18 -6.85
CA THR A 33 4.14 3.50 -6.84
C THR A 33 4.44 4.83 -7.54
N ILE A 34 3.76 5.14 -8.65
CA ILE A 34 3.90 6.44 -9.32
C ILE A 34 3.45 7.57 -8.38
N ALA A 35 2.28 7.48 -7.79
CA ALA A 35 1.75 8.47 -6.87
C ALA A 35 2.66 8.66 -5.64
N HIS A 36 3.08 7.54 -5.04
CA HIS A 36 4.02 7.50 -3.92
C HIS A 36 5.33 8.21 -4.24
N SER A 37 5.91 7.93 -5.42
CA SER A 37 7.18 8.53 -5.87
C SER A 37 7.07 10.05 -6.02
N VAL A 38 5.95 10.55 -6.54
CA VAL A 38 5.71 11.98 -6.70
C VAL A 38 5.74 12.70 -5.34
N THR A 39 4.96 12.25 -4.38
CA THR A 39 4.87 12.93 -3.07
C THR A 39 6.11 12.71 -2.22
N LEU A 40 6.74 11.55 -2.30
CA LEU A 40 8.02 11.30 -1.66
C LEU A 40 9.10 12.27 -2.19
N GLY A 41 9.17 12.43 -3.53
CA GLY A 41 10.09 13.39 -4.16
C GLY A 41 9.81 14.82 -3.72
N LEU A 42 8.55 15.28 -3.79
CA LEU A 42 8.18 16.63 -3.34
C LEU A 42 8.52 16.89 -1.86
N ALA A 43 8.38 15.88 -1.02
CA ALA A 43 8.73 16.01 0.39
C ALA A 43 10.25 16.02 0.63
N MET A 44 11.03 15.20 -0.09
CA MET A 44 12.49 15.20 -0.02
C MET A 44 13.10 16.52 -0.48
N TYR A 45 12.53 17.14 -1.52
CA TYR A 45 12.94 18.47 -1.97
C TYR A 45 12.35 19.62 -1.15
N HIS A 46 11.68 19.31 -0.02
CA HIS A 46 11.07 20.29 0.89
C HIS A 46 9.98 21.18 0.26
N VAL A 47 9.42 20.78 -0.89
CA VAL A 47 8.29 21.47 -1.53
C VAL A 47 7.03 21.32 -0.68
N ILE A 48 6.82 20.12 -0.10
CA ILE A 48 5.75 19.85 0.87
C ILE A 48 6.37 19.43 2.21
N LYS A 49 5.69 19.79 3.30
CA LYS A 49 6.10 19.45 4.67
C LYS A 49 4.99 18.65 5.35
N PRO A 50 4.93 17.34 5.12
CA PRO A 50 3.87 16.52 5.68
C PRO A 50 3.97 16.44 7.20
N THR A 51 2.82 16.60 7.87
CA THR A 51 2.71 16.42 9.32
C THR A 51 2.44 14.96 9.63
N GLN A 52 3.41 14.26 10.21
CA GLN A 52 3.33 12.81 10.47
C GLN A 52 2.11 12.43 11.33
N LYS A 53 1.76 13.25 12.31
CA LYS A 53 0.56 13.07 13.16
C LYS A 53 -0.75 12.95 12.37
N ILE A 54 -0.80 13.48 11.13
CA ILE A 54 -1.97 13.37 10.25
C ILE A 54 -1.77 12.26 9.24
N VAL A 55 -0.58 12.16 8.67
CA VAL A 55 -0.29 11.22 7.57
C VAL A 55 -0.35 9.78 8.04
N GLU A 56 0.23 9.46 9.19
CA GLU A 56 0.28 8.07 9.68
C GLU A 56 -1.10 7.46 9.98
N PRO A 57 -2.03 8.16 10.67
CA PRO A 57 -3.39 7.66 10.80
C PRO A 57 -4.11 7.47 9.46
N VAL A 58 -3.92 8.41 8.51
CA VAL A 58 -4.56 8.32 7.19
C VAL A 58 -4.02 7.14 6.40
N ILE A 59 -2.73 6.81 6.53
CA ILE A 59 -2.14 5.58 5.95
C ILE A 59 -2.87 4.35 6.50
N ALA A 60 -3.01 4.23 7.83
CA ALA A 60 -3.71 3.10 8.43
C ALA A 60 -5.18 3.02 8.00
N LEU A 61 -5.88 4.16 7.95
CA LEU A 61 -7.27 4.23 7.47
C LEU A 61 -7.40 3.85 5.99
N SER A 62 -6.41 4.14 5.16
CA SER A 62 -6.40 3.72 3.75
C SER A 62 -6.34 2.20 3.59
N ILE A 63 -5.53 1.53 4.42
CA ILE A 63 -5.44 0.06 4.47
C ILE A 63 -6.79 -0.53 4.89
N MET A 64 -7.37 0.03 5.96
CA MET A 64 -8.68 -0.38 6.45
C MET A 64 -9.76 -0.21 5.37
N TYR A 65 -9.78 0.93 4.67
CA TYR A 65 -10.73 1.20 3.59
C TYR A 65 -10.68 0.13 2.50
N VAL A 66 -9.47 -0.18 1.98
CA VAL A 66 -9.28 -1.19 0.93
C VAL A 66 -9.71 -2.57 1.42
N ALA A 67 -9.40 -2.92 2.66
CA ALA A 67 -9.80 -4.19 3.25
C ALA A 67 -11.33 -4.30 3.42
N LEU A 68 -12.00 -3.24 3.86
CA LEU A 68 -13.46 -3.18 3.96
C LEU A 68 -14.13 -3.22 2.57
N GLU A 69 -13.57 -2.51 1.59
CA GLU A 69 -14.05 -2.58 0.21
C GLU A 69 -14.03 -4.01 -0.34
N ASN A 70 -13.02 -4.81 -0.01
CA ASN A 70 -12.95 -6.21 -0.40
C ASN A 70 -14.09 -7.05 0.19
N ILE A 71 -14.56 -6.71 1.39
CA ILE A 71 -15.66 -7.42 2.07
C ILE A 71 -16.99 -7.08 1.43
N PHE A 72 -17.25 -5.77 1.21
CA PHE A 72 -18.56 -5.28 0.79
C PHE A 72 -18.75 -5.20 -0.73
N SER A 73 -17.66 -5.16 -1.50
CA SER A 73 -17.70 -5.02 -2.96
C SER A 73 -16.90 -6.12 -3.64
N PRO A 74 -17.52 -7.26 -3.97
CA PRO A 74 -16.81 -8.41 -4.53
C PRO A 74 -16.34 -8.20 -5.99
N ARG A 75 -16.56 -7.03 -6.57
CA ARG A 75 -16.20 -6.70 -7.96
C ARG A 75 -15.19 -5.57 -8.02
N LEU A 76 -14.13 -5.78 -8.80
CA LEU A 76 -13.19 -4.72 -9.14
C LEU A 76 -13.87 -3.62 -9.97
N ARG A 77 -13.88 -2.40 -9.44
CA ARG A 77 -14.34 -1.20 -10.15
C ARG A 77 -13.16 -0.45 -10.75
N ALA A 78 -13.34 0.15 -11.92
CA ALA A 78 -12.29 0.95 -12.56
C ALA A 78 -11.87 2.15 -11.69
N SER A 79 -12.80 2.74 -10.93
CA SER A 79 -12.54 3.84 -9.99
C SER A 79 -11.53 3.49 -8.89
N ARG A 80 -11.35 2.20 -8.60
CA ARG A 80 -10.40 1.74 -7.57
C ARG A 80 -8.96 2.16 -7.87
N ILE A 81 -8.56 2.22 -9.16
CA ILE A 81 -7.22 2.70 -9.53
C ILE A 81 -7.01 4.15 -9.09
N GLY A 82 -8.02 5.01 -9.24
CA GLY A 82 -7.97 6.40 -8.76
C GLY A 82 -7.86 6.49 -7.24
N VAL A 83 -8.61 5.68 -6.51
CA VAL A 83 -8.53 5.60 -5.03
C VAL A 83 -7.15 5.14 -4.59
N VAL A 84 -6.61 4.09 -5.22
CA VAL A 84 -5.27 3.56 -4.92
C VAL A 84 -4.19 4.59 -5.25
N PHE A 85 -4.34 5.34 -6.34
CA PHE A 85 -3.45 6.46 -6.66
C PHE A 85 -3.46 7.53 -5.56
N CYS A 86 -4.65 7.97 -5.11
CA CYS A 86 -4.77 8.93 -3.99
C CYS A 86 -4.11 8.41 -2.72
N PHE A 87 -4.28 7.13 -2.40
CA PHE A 87 -3.61 6.52 -1.25
C PHE A 87 -2.09 6.46 -1.44
N GLY A 88 -1.60 6.20 -2.66
CA GLY A 88 -0.18 6.29 -2.99
C GLY A 88 0.42 7.66 -2.66
N LEU A 89 -0.29 8.75 -2.98
CA LEU A 89 0.14 10.11 -2.61
C LEU A 89 0.32 10.27 -1.10
N VAL A 90 -0.61 9.75 -0.31
CA VAL A 90 -0.53 9.81 1.17
C VAL A 90 0.62 8.98 1.70
N HIS A 91 0.80 7.75 1.21
CA HIS A 91 1.87 6.85 1.64
C HIS A 91 3.26 7.41 1.33
N GLY A 92 3.43 8.09 0.17
CA GLY A 92 4.71 8.75 -0.16
C GLY A 92 5.09 9.86 0.82
N MET A 93 4.11 10.59 1.35
CA MET A 93 4.34 11.58 2.40
C MET A 93 4.79 10.95 3.72
N GLY A 94 4.31 9.74 4.04
CA GLY A 94 4.69 9.02 5.27
C GLY A 94 6.16 8.60 5.29
N PHE A 95 6.71 8.18 4.15
CA PHE A 95 8.11 7.75 4.06
C PHE A 95 9.12 8.90 4.01
N ALA A 96 8.68 10.10 3.71
CA ALA A 96 9.58 11.26 3.57
C ALA A 96 10.38 11.56 4.85
N SER A 97 9.77 11.42 6.02
CA SER A 97 10.45 11.64 7.30
C SER A 97 11.53 10.58 7.57
N ALA A 98 11.21 9.32 7.29
CA ALA A 98 12.14 8.21 7.46
C ALA A 98 13.36 8.36 6.55
N LEU A 99 13.15 8.79 5.30
CA LEU A 99 14.22 8.98 4.34
C LEU A 99 15.05 10.25 4.66
N SER A 100 14.40 11.31 5.12
CA SER A 100 15.08 12.53 5.58
C SER A 100 15.95 12.31 6.81
N SER A 101 15.54 11.41 7.72
CA SER A 101 16.32 11.10 8.94
C SER A 101 17.64 10.38 8.65
N LEU A 102 17.81 9.83 7.45
CA LEU A 102 19.07 9.21 7.01
C LEU A 102 20.18 10.24 6.72
N GLY A 103 19.88 11.53 6.72
CA GLY A 103 20.88 12.60 6.52
C GLY A 103 21.54 12.54 5.13
N LEU A 104 20.81 12.16 4.10
CA LEU A 104 21.33 12.01 2.74
C LEU A 104 21.82 13.36 2.19
N PRO A 105 23.00 13.40 1.53
CA PRO A 105 23.44 14.60 0.85
C PRO A 105 22.48 14.98 -0.28
N SER A 106 22.25 16.29 -0.48
CA SER A 106 21.29 16.79 -1.48
C SER A 106 21.60 16.37 -2.92
N ASN A 107 22.87 16.16 -3.25
CA ASN A 107 23.30 15.65 -4.56
C ASN A 107 22.93 14.18 -4.81
N SER A 108 22.57 13.44 -3.76
CA SER A 108 22.17 12.01 -3.83
C SER A 108 20.66 11.79 -3.77
N TYR A 109 19.84 12.85 -3.62
CA TYR A 109 18.40 12.72 -3.45
C TYR A 109 17.73 11.97 -4.60
N LEU A 110 18.05 12.32 -5.85
CA LEU A 110 17.47 11.68 -7.02
C LEU A 110 17.81 10.18 -7.07
N THR A 111 19.07 9.84 -6.88
CA THR A 111 19.51 8.43 -6.89
C THR A 111 18.86 7.64 -5.75
N SER A 112 18.81 8.21 -4.55
CA SER A 112 18.17 7.60 -3.39
C SER A 112 16.68 7.39 -3.62
N LEU A 113 15.99 8.38 -4.21
CA LEU A 113 14.57 8.29 -4.55
C LEU A 113 14.31 7.17 -5.56
N VAL A 114 15.10 7.09 -6.62
CA VAL A 114 14.95 6.04 -7.65
C VAL A 114 15.21 4.67 -7.04
N MET A 115 16.32 4.49 -6.32
CA MET A 115 16.65 3.20 -5.71
C MET A 115 15.64 2.77 -4.64
N PHE A 116 15.12 3.72 -3.86
CA PHE A 116 14.05 3.44 -2.90
C PHE A 116 12.78 2.96 -3.60
N ASN A 117 12.34 3.64 -4.65
CA ASN A 117 11.13 3.26 -5.40
C ASN A 117 11.30 1.91 -6.13
N VAL A 118 12.49 1.62 -6.66
CA VAL A 118 12.80 0.29 -7.21
C VAL A 118 12.68 -0.77 -6.11
N GLY A 119 13.20 -0.50 -4.91
CA GLY A 119 13.08 -1.40 -3.76
C GLY A 119 11.63 -1.61 -3.32
N VAL A 120 10.83 -0.56 -3.32
CA VAL A 120 9.38 -0.64 -3.02
C VAL A 120 8.67 -1.50 -4.05
N GLU A 121 8.89 -1.28 -5.33
CA GLU A 121 8.26 -2.05 -6.43
C GLU A 121 8.65 -3.53 -6.36
N LEU A 122 9.93 -3.86 -6.16
CA LEU A 122 10.39 -5.24 -5.99
C LEU A 122 9.75 -5.89 -4.75
N GLY A 123 9.61 -5.16 -3.64
CA GLY A 123 8.92 -5.62 -2.45
C GLY A 123 7.45 -5.92 -2.71
N GLN A 124 6.75 -5.03 -3.40
CA GLN A 124 5.34 -5.21 -3.79
C GLN A 124 5.16 -6.41 -4.71
N LEU A 125 6.01 -6.54 -5.74
CA LEU A 125 5.99 -7.70 -6.64
C LEU A 125 6.22 -9.01 -5.89
N THR A 126 7.15 -9.03 -4.94
CA THR A 126 7.40 -10.21 -4.10
C THR A 126 6.15 -10.60 -3.30
N VAL A 127 5.48 -9.63 -2.66
CA VAL A 127 4.23 -9.88 -1.92
C VAL A 127 3.13 -10.39 -2.85
N ILE A 128 2.93 -9.74 -4.00
CA ILE A 128 1.90 -10.11 -4.98
C ILE A 128 2.14 -11.52 -5.51
N LEU A 129 3.37 -11.84 -5.92
CA LEU A 129 3.71 -13.15 -6.48
C LEU A 129 3.61 -14.26 -5.42
N THR A 130 4.06 -14.00 -4.20
CA THR A 130 3.93 -14.94 -3.08
C THR A 130 2.45 -15.21 -2.78
N ALA A 131 1.64 -14.17 -2.64
CA ALA A 131 0.21 -14.31 -2.40
C ALA A 131 -0.50 -15.01 -3.57
N TRP A 132 -0.12 -14.72 -4.81
CA TRP A 132 -0.65 -15.40 -5.99
C TRP A 132 -0.32 -16.89 -5.99
N PHE A 133 0.92 -17.24 -5.70
CA PHE A 133 1.37 -18.64 -5.66
C PHE A 133 0.67 -19.43 -4.54
N LEU A 134 0.55 -18.83 -3.36
CA LEU A 134 -0.02 -19.50 -2.18
C LEU A 134 -1.56 -19.58 -2.22
N LEU A 135 -2.23 -18.54 -2.75
CA LEU A 135 -3.68 -18.42 -2.66
C LEU A 135 -4.37 -18.51 -4.02
N ALA A 136 -4.02 -17.62 -4.97
CA ALA A 136 -4.78 -17.47 -6.19
C ALA A 136 -4.61 -18.64 -7.17
N LYS A 137 -3.42 -19.19 -7.26
CA LYS A 137 -3.12 -20.34 -8.14
C LYS A 137 -4.00 -21.56 -7.81
N TRP A 138 -4.27 -21.79 -6.54
CA TRP A 138 -5.00 -22.97 -6.07
C TRP A 138 -6.48 -22.71 -5.83
N PHE A 139 -6.84 -21.55 -5.35
CA PHE A 139 -8.18 -21.22 -4.88
C PHE A 139 -8.87 -20.11 -5.68
N GLY A 140 -8.14 -19.32 -6.49
CA GLY A 140 -8.65 -18.11 -7.13
C GLY A 140 -9.86 -18.29 -8.06
N ASN A 141 -10.00 -19.48 -8.69
CA ASN A 141 -11.12 -19.80 -9.57
C ASN A 141 -12.26 -20.54 -8.84
N LYS A 142 -12.17 -20.74 -7.53
CA LYS A 142 -13.18 -21.48 -6.77
C LYS A 142 -14.30 -20.54 -6.31
N PRO A 143 -15.57 -20.99 -6.35
CA PRO A 143 -16.72 -20.14 -5.97
C PRO A 143 -16.69 -19.70 -4.50
N TYR A 144 -15.99 -20.44 -3.66
CA TYR A 144 -15.85 -20.13 -2.24
C TYR A 144 -14.65 -19.22 -1.92
N TYR A 145 -13.81 -18.83 -2.90
CA TYR A 145 -12.63 -18.00 -2.70
C TYR A 145 -12.95 -16.72 -1.94
N HIS A 146 -13.96 -15.97 -2.38
CA HIS A 146 -14.34 -14.72 -1.73
C HIS A 146 -14.80 -14.94 -0.28
N LYS A 147 -15.68 -15.92 -0.05
CA LYS A 147 -16.28 -16.16 1.28
C LYS A 147 -15.27 -16.66 2.32
N TYR A 148 -14.38 -17.59 1.94
CA TYR A 148 -13.50 -18.27 2.90
C TYR A 148 -12.05 -17.75 2.90
N ILE A 149 -11.65 -16.95 1.91
CA ILE A 149 -10.29 -16.39 1.84
C ILE A 149 -10.34 -14.88 1.88
N VAL A 150 -11.06 -14.22 0.96
CA VAL A 150 -11.05 -12.76 0.88
C VAL A 150 -11.66 -12.12 2.13
N ILE A 151 -12.85 -12.54 2.54
CA ILE A 151 -13.55 -11.94 3.69
C ILE A 151 -12.74 -12.09 4.99
N PRO A 152 -12.31 -13.30 5.43
CA PRO A 152 -11.62 -13.43 6.70
C PRO A 152 -10.25 -12.75 6.71
N LEU A 153 -9.47 -12.83 5.62
CA LEU A 153 -8.18 -12.14 5.55
C LEU A 153 -8.36 -10.62 5.51
N SER A 154 -9.33 -10.12 4.77
CA SER A 154 -9.62 -8.68 4.74
C SER A 154 -10.15 -8.18 6.09
N ALA A 155 -10.95 -8.96 6.80
CA ALA A 155 -11.41 -8.61 8.15
C ALA A 155 -10.23 -8.53 9.13
N LEU A 156 -9.29 -9.47 9.06
CA LEU A 156 -8.07 -9.44 9.87
C LEU A 156 -7.22 -8.19 9.55
N ILE A 157 -7.01 -7.89 8.27
CA ILE A 157 -6.26 -6.70 7.86
C ILE A 157 -6.96 -5.42 8.33
N ALA A 158 -8.29 -5.34 8.19
CA ALA A 158 -9.07 -4.19 8.66
C ALA A 158 -8.95 -3.99 10.17
N ALA A 159 -8.97 -5.06 10.96
CA ALA A 159 -8.80 -5.01 12.41
C ALA A 159 -7.39 -4.52 12.81
N ILE A 160 -6.34 -5.02 12.14
CA ILE A 160 -4.95 -4.56 12.35
C ILE A 160 -4.82 -3.08 11.98
N ALA A 161 -5.36 -2.68 10.83
CA ALA A 161 -5.30 -1.30 10.35
C ALA A 161 -6.07 -0.34 11.27
N LEU A 162 -7.22 -0.76 11.79
CA LEU A 162 -7.98 0.00 12.79
C LEU A 162 -7.18 0.18 14.09
N TYR A 163 -6.56 -0.89 14.57
CA TYR A 163 -5.69 -0.82 15.75
C TYR A 163 -4.56 0.18 15.56
N TRP A 164 -3.87 0.16 14.41
CA TRP A 164 -2.82 1.12 14.08
C TRP A 164 -3.36 2.55 13.94
N ALA A 165 -4.53 2.73 13.35
CA ALA A 165 -5.15 4.06 13.25
C ALA A 165 -5.39 4.67 14.63
N ILE A 166 -5.94 3.89 15.56
CA ILE A 166 -6.16 4.31 16.95
C ILE A 166 -4.82 4.65 17.62
N GLN A 167 -3.83 3.78 17.53
CA GLN A 167 -2.49 3.98 18.12
C GLN A 167 -1.78 5.25 17.62
N ARG A 168 -2.03 5.65 16.35
CA ARG A 168 -1.39 6.81 15.71
C ARG A 168 -2.15 8.12 15.95
N ILE A 169 -3.40 8.04 16.42
CA ILE A 169 -4.22 9.21 16.78
C ILE A 169 -3.99 9.61 18.23
N PHE A 170 -3.87 8.64 19.12
CA PHE A 170 -3.74 8.81 20.58
C PHE A 170 -2.34 8.45 21.07
#